data_1d461590928588fcbc45ddcc3bd0679d
#
_entry.id   1d461590928588fcbc45ddcc3bd0679d
#
_cell.length_a   1.000
_cell.length_b   1.000
_cell.length_c   1.000
_cell.angle_alpha   90.00
_cell.angle_beta   90.00
_cell.angle_gamma   90.00
#
_symmetry.space_group_name_H-M   'P 1'
#
loop_
_entity.id
_entity.type
_entity.pdbx_description
1 polymer ?
#
loop_
_entity_poly.entity_id
_entity_poly.type
_entity_poly.pdbx_seq_one_letter_code
_entity_poly.pdbx_strand_id
1 'polypeptide(L)'
;MFGTLLIIIITYMKADILKPSRQTILREAKDYVMIAVGMILYGIGWTVFLLPNDITTGGVPGIASIVYWATGFPVQYTYFSINFFLLLLALKLLGLKFCIKTIFGVFTLTFFLSVIQQLTSGVALLKDQPFMACVIGASFCGGGIGVAFCANGSTGGTDIIAMILKRYSSFDIGKALLMTDIMITVAGCFVFDIKTGLYSFLGLTIRSFMIDNFIEGFNLSKYFNVVCDEPEPICNYLVHELNRSATVVRAQGAYIHNLEPFWDHYWKNGEA
;
A
#
# COMPACT_ATOMS: atom_id res chain seq x y z
N MET A 1 16.12 25.16 -17.34
CA MET A 1 15.61 23.89 -16.87
C MET A 1 14.59 24.01 -15.71
N PHE A 2 14.83 24.85 -14.71
CA PHE A 2 13.86 25.11 -13.62
C PHE A 2 12.57 25.83 -14.07
N GLY A 3 12.67 26.77 -15.01
CA GLY A 3 11.51 27.53 -15.51
C GLY A 3 10.50 26.68 -16.29
N THR A 4 10.98 25.71 -17.07
CA THR A 4 10.11 24.79 -17.83
C THR A 4 9.37 23.83 -16.92
N LEU A 5 10.01 23.39 -15.83
CA LEU A 5 9.38 22.51 -14.82
C LEU A 5 8.28 23.27 -14.07
N LEU A 6 8.51 24.52 -13.72
CA LEU A 6 7.54 25.37 -13.05
C LEU A 6 6.30 25.66 -13.93
N ILE A 7 6.52 25.92 -15.21
CA ILE A 7 5.43 26.13 -16.18
C ILE A 7 4.60 24.88 -16.39
N ILE A 8 5.23 23.70 -16.47
CA ILE A 8 4.54 22.42 -16.58
C ILE A 8 3.71 22.17 -15.31
N ILE A 9 4.25 22.44 -14.12
CA ILE A 9 3.55 22.31 -12.85
C ILE A 9 2.34 23.25 -12.80
N ILE A 10 2.51 24.52 -13.19
CA ILE A 10 1.42 25.52 -13.19
C ILE A 10 0.36 25.16 -14.24
N THR A 11 0.73 24.66 -15.41
CA THR A 11 -0.20 24.27 -16.47
C THR A 11 -1.00 23.01 -16.09
N TYR A 12 -0.38 22.02 -15.44
CA TYR A 12 -1.09 20.86 -14.91
C TYR A 12 -2.01 21.25 -13.74
N MET A 13 -1.59 22.12 -12.84
CA MET A 13 -2.47 22.65 -11.77
C MET A 13 -3.67 23.40 -12.35
N LYS A 14 -3.50 24.15 -13.43
CA LYS A 14 -4.58 24.92 -14.06
C LYS A 14 -5.63 24.05 -14.77
N ALA A 15 -5.21 22.89 -15.33
CA ALA A 15 -6.13 21.95 -15.99
C ALA A 15 -7.03 21.17 -14.99
N ASP A 16 -6.53 20.86 -13.79
CA ASP A 16 -7.28 20.10 -12.77
C ASP A 16 -8.15 20.99 -11.83
N ILE A 17 -7.94 22.31 -11.86
CA ILE A 17 -8.66 23.28 -10.99
C ILE A 17 -10.00 23.74 -11.61
N LEU A 18 -10.23 23.49 -12.91
CA LEU A 18 -11.46 23.90 -13.60
C LEU A 18 -12.65 23.00 -13.25
N LYS A 19 -13.31 23.30 -12.11
CA LYS A 19 -14.55 22.72 -11.59
C LYS A 19 -14.50 21.20 -11.35
N PRO A 20 -13.92 20.76 -10.24
CA PRO A 20 -14.07 19.36 -9.83
C PRO A 20 -15.56 19.06 -9.61
N SER A 21 -16.05 18.01 -10.25
CA SER A 21 -17.38 17.47 -9.99
C SER A 21 -17.51 17.17 -8.49
N ARG A 22 -18.72 17.36 -7.90
CA ARG A 22 -19.00 17.00 -6.49
C ARG A 22 -18.52 15.59 -6.14
N GLN A 23 -18.62 14.67 -7.08
CA GLN A 23 -18.15 13.29 -6.94
C GLN A 23 -16.62 13.19 -6.85
N THR A 24 -15.88 14.03 -7.58
CA THR A 24 -14.41 14.07 -7.52
C THR A 24 -13.94 14.60 -6.17
N ILE A 25 -14.59 15.64 -5.63
CA ILE A 25 -14.26 16.19 -4.30
C ILE A 25 -14.50 15.15 -3.20
N LEU A 26 -15.63 14.46 -3.24
CA LEU A 26 -15.97 13.42 -2.26
C LEU A 26 -14.97 12.25 -2.31
N ARG A 27 -14.51 11.88 -3.52
CA ARG A 27 -13.51 10.82 -3.70
C ARG A 27 -12.16 11.24 -3.12
N GLU A 28 -11.68 12.43 -3.43
CA GLU A 28 -10.42 12.94 -2.88
C GLU A 28 -10.51 13.08 -1.34
N ALA A 29 -11.62 13.60 -0.80
CA ALA A 29 -11.82 13.68 0.65
C ALA A 29 -11.78 12.28 1.31
N LYS A 30 -12.41 11.29 0.70
CA LYS A 30 -12.33 9.89 1.15
C LYS A 30 -10.90 9.37 1.19
N ASP A 31 -10.10 9.67 0.15
CA ASP A 31 -8.71 9.23 0.08
C ASP A 31 -7.88 9.83 1.23
N TYR A 32 -8.04 11.13 1.53
CA TYR A 32 -7.35 11.76 2.65
C TYR A 32 -7.77 11.19 4.01
N VAL A 33 -9.05 10.87 4.19
CA VAL A 33 -9.54 10.19 5.41
C VAL A 33 -8.94 8.80 5.53
N MET A 34 -8.89 8.04 4.44
CA MET A 34 -8.26 6.71 4.42
C MET A 34 -6.78 6.79 4.78
N ILE A 35 -6.05 7.76 4.23
CA ILE A 35 -4.64 7.98 4.58
C ILE A 35 -4.51 8.28 6.08
N ALA A 36 -5.33 9.17 6.63
CA ALA A 36 -5.29 9.52 8.04
C ALA A 36 -5.55 8.30 8.95
N VAL A 37 -6.55 7.49 8.63
CA VAL A 37 -6.86 6.23 9.36
C VAL A 37 -5.68 5.27 9.26
N GLY A 38 -5.10 5.10 8.07
CA GLY A 38 -3.92 4.27 7.86
C GLY A 38 -2.72 4.73 8.71
N MET A 39 -2.48 6.05 8.80
CA MET A 39 -1.39 6.61 9.61
C MET A 39 -1.62 6.44 11.11
N ILE A 40 -2.86 6.50 11.58
CA ILE A 40 -3.21 6.19 12.99
C ILE A 40 -2.92 4.72 13.30
N LEU A 41 -3.39 3.80 12.45
CA LEU A 41 -3.13 2.36 12.62
C LEU A 41 -1.63 2.07 12.65
N TYR A 42 -0.88 2.64 11.72
CA TYR A 42 0.58 2.52 11.70
C TYR A 42 1.20 3.07 12.97
N GLY A 43 0.79 4.27 13.40
CA GLY A 43 1.30 4.93 14.59
C GLY A 43 1.08 4.10 15.86
N ILE A 44 -0.10 3.48 16.01
CA ILE A 44 -0.40 2.56 17.13
C ILE A 44 0.53 1.35 17.07
N GLY A 45 0.61 0.66 15.92
CA GLY A 45 1.44 -0.53 15.76
C GLY A 45 2.89 -0.27 16.10
N TRP A 46 3.44 0.84 15.59
CA TRP A 46 4.84 1.19 15.78
C TRP A 46 5.14 1.66 17.22
N THR A 47 4.37 2.62 17.73
CA THR A 47 4.67 3.26 19.03
C THR A 47 4.36 2.36 20.21
N VAL A 48 3.26 1.58 20.15
CA VAL A 48 2.80 0.80 21.29
C VAL A 48 3.47 -0.56 21.38
N PHE A 49 3.76 -1.17 20.21
CA PHE A 49 4.24 -2.56 20.18
C PHE A 49 5.68 -2.70 19.72
N LEU A 50 6.09 -2.05 18.62
CA LEU A 50 7.42 -2.27 18.05
C LEU A 50 8.49 -1.46 18.76
N LEU A 51 8.27 -0.17 18.96
CA LEU A 51 9.26 0.74 19.57
C LEU A 51 9.69 0.32 20.97
N PRO A 52 8.80 -0.09 21.91
CA PRO A 52 9.21 -0.50 23.25
C PRO A 52 10.01 -1.81 23.30
N ASN A 53 9.99 -2.59 22.21
CA ASN A 53 10.69 -3.86 22.08
C ASN A 53 11.95 -3.74 21.18
N ASP A 54 12.37 -2.53 20.82
CA ASP A 54 13.53 -2.24 19.95
C ASP A 54 13.45 -2.92 18.57
N ILE A 55 12.22 -3.27 18.11
CA ILE A 55 11.99 -3.92 16.83
C ILE A 55 11.87 -2.86 15.74
N THR A 56 12.73 -2.95 14.74
CA THR A 56 12.71 -2.05 13.58
C THR A 56 12.13 -2.78 12.36
N THR A 57 11.32 -2.07 11.58
CA THR A 57 10.70 -2.64 10.37
C THR A 57 11.39 -2.21 9.08
N GLY A 58 12.72 -1.98 9.10
CA GLY A 58 13.49 -1.56 7.93
C GLY A 58 13.19 -0.13 7.50
N GLY A 59 13.34 0.15 6.21
CA GLY A 59 13.03 1.44 5.63
C GLY A 59 14.14 2.48 5.72
N VAL A 60 13.84 3.70 5.32
CA VAL A 60 14.80 4.83 5.36
C VAL A 60 15.31 5.12 6.77
N PRO A 61 14.52 4.98 7.86
CA PRO A 61 15.05 5.09 9.22
C PRO A 61 16.17 4.09 9.52
N GLY A 62 16.04 2.85 9.00
CA GLY A 62 17.09 1.82 9.12
C GLY A 62 18.39 2.24 8.44
N ILE A 63 18.31 2.75 7.21
CA ILE A 63 19.48 3.28 6.49
C ILE A 63 20.12 4.42 7.28
N ALA A 64 19.30 5.36 7.74
CA ALA A 64 19.80 6.52 8.49
C ALA A 64 20.51 6.12 9.80
N SER A 65 20.01 5.08 10.49
CA SER A 65 20.64 4.52 11.67
C SER A 65 21.98 3.86 11.35
N ILE A 66 22.06 3.09 10.27
CA ILE A 66 23.32 2.46 9.80
C ILE A 66 24.37 3.55 9.49
N VAL A 67 23.98 4.61 8.78
CA VAL A 67 24.86 5.72 8.44
C VAL A 67 25.36 6.45 9.71
N TYR A 68 24.47 6.65 10.68
CA TYR A 68 24.85 7.24 11.96
C TYR A 68 25.94 6.42 12.69
N TRP A 69 25.72 5.11 12.79
CA TRP A 69 26.70 4.21 13.43
C TRP A 69 28.03 4.14 12.67
N ALA A 70 28.01 4.22 11.34
CA ALA A 70 29.21 4.14 10.53
C ALA A 70 30.02 5.45 10.49
N THR A 71 29.34 6.61 10.50
CA THR A 71 29.98 7.92 10.23
C THR A 71 29.81 8.94 11.33
N GLY A 72 28.93 8.70 12.33
CA GLY A 72 28.56 9.69 13.35
C GLY A 72 27.63 10.82 12.83
N PHE A 73 27.20 10.75 11.56
CA PHE A 73 26.35 11.78 10.97
C PHE A 73 24.93 11.69 11.53
N PRO A 74 24.29 12.78 12.01
CA PRO A 74 23.01 12.71 12.68
C PRO A 74 21.90 12.10 11.82
N VAL A 75 21.14 11.16 12.42
CA VAL A 75 20.07 10.38 11.76
C VAL A 75 19.07 11.28 11.04
N GLN A 76 18.65 12.39 11.66
CA GLN A 76 17.64 13.28 11.11
C GLN A 76 18.04 13.90 9.76
N TYR A 77 19.31 14.26 9.58
CA TYR A 77 19.76 14.86 8.31
C TYR A 77 19.85 13.81 7.21
N THR A 78 20.33 12.62 7.51
CA THR A 78 20.36 11.49 6.57
C THR A 78 18.94 11.10 6.13
N TYR A 79 18.04 10.97 7.11
CA TYR A 79 16.63 10.67 6.87
C TYR A 79 15.97 11.74 5.99
N PHE A 80 16.14 13.00 6.32
CA PHE A 80 15.58 14.11 5.55
C PHE A 80 16.13 14.14 4.12
N SER A 81 17.45 14.01 3.96
CA SER A 81 18.10 14.02 2.64
C SER A 81 17.59 12.90 1.74
N ILE A 82 17.54 11.66 2.25
CA ILE A 82 17.05 10.51 1.48
C ILE A 82 15.59 10.73 1.07
N ASN A 83 14.72 11.13 2.02
CA ASN A 83 13.30 11.38 1.72
C ASN A 83 13.12 12.53 0.72
N PHE A 84 13.92 13.57 0.80
CA PHE A 84 13.87 14.69 -0.15
C PHE A 84 14.17 14.21 -1.59
N PHE A 85 15.24 13.43 -1.78
CA PHE A 85 15.56 12.87 -3.09
C PHE A 85 14.50 11.88 -3.57
N LEU A 86 13.99 11.02 -2.70
CA LEU A 86 12.91 10.09 -3.04
C LEU A 86 11.62 10.81 -3.45
N LEU A 87 11.30 11.91 -2.77
CA LEU A 87 10.12 12.70 -3.12
C LEU A 87 10.29 13.43 -4.46
N LEU A 88 11.49 13.94 -4.77
CA LEU A 88 11.80 14.51 -6.10
C LEU A 88 11.67 13.44 -7.20
N LEU A 89 12.16 12.22 -6.93
CA LEU A 89 12.02 11.10 -7.85
C LEU A 89 10.55 10.71 -8.04
N ALA A 90 9.78 10.64 -6.94
CA ALA A 90 8.35 10.38 -6.95
C ALA A 90 7.58 11.43 -7.77
N LEU A 91 7.95 12.69 -7.64
CA LEU A 91 7.31 13.77 -8.39
C LEU A 91 7.44 13.56 -9.91
N LYS A 92 8.61 13.10 -10.36
CA LYS A 92 8.87 12.83 -11.77
C LYS A 92 8.19 11.55 -12.27
N LEU A 93 8.15 10.51 -11.43
CA LEU A 93 7.71 9.17 -11.85
C LEU A 93 6.25 8.86 -11.47
N LEU A 94 5.78 9.28 -10.30
CA LEU A 94 4.44 8.97 -9.78
C LEU A 94 3.46 10.15 -9.92
N GLY A 95 3.98 11.36 -10.05
CA GLY A 95 3.20 12.57 -10.30
C GLY A 95 2.83 13.33 -9.02
N LEU A 96 2.30 14.56 -9.23
CA LEU A 96 2.00 15.53 -8.16
C LEU A 96 0.95 15.03 -7.15
N LYS A 97 -0.10 14.36 -7.62
CA LYS A 97 -1.20 13.88 -6.74
C LYS A 97 -0.68 12.90 -5.68
N PHE A 98 0.19 11.97 -6.09
CA PHE A 98 0.83 11.05 -5.16
C PHE A 98 1.72 11.79 -4.14
N CYS A 99 2.53 12.74 -4.60
CA CYS A 99 3.42 13.50 -3.72
C CYS A 99 2.65 14.30 -2.67
N ILE A 100 1.56 14.98 -3.04
CA ILE A 100 0.73 15.76 -2.10
C ILE A 100 0.11 14.83 -1.05
N LYS A 101 -0.45 13.69 -1.46
CA LYS A 101 -1.02 12.68 -0.55
C LYS A 101 0.05 12.08 0.37
N THR A 102 1.25 11.84 -0.15
CA THR A 102 2.38 11.35 0.64
C THR A 102 2.86 12.38 1.66
N ILE A 103 3.00 13.65 1.27
CA ILE A 103 3.32 14.73 2.20
C ILE A 103 2.28 14.82 3.32
N PHE A 104 1.00 14.79 2.97
CA PHE A 104 -0.08 14.76 3.97
C PHE A 104 0.04 13.53 4.89
N GLY A 105 0.30 12.34 4.33
CA GLY A 105 0.52 11.12 5.10
C GLY A 105 1.67 11.24 6.10
N VAL A 106 2.82 11.76 5.66
CA VAL A 106 4.01 11.98 6.52
C VAL A 106 3.71 12.94 7.67
N PHE A 107 3.05 14.07 7.38
CA PHE A 107 2.68 15.03 8.43
C PHE A 107 1.68 14.41 9.42
N THR A 108 0.66 13.73 8.92
CA THR A 108 -0.37 13.06 9.74
C THR A 108 0.27 11.99 10.61
N LEU A 109 1.15 11.15 10.03
CA LEU A 109 1.89 10.13 10.78
C LEU A 109 2.73 10.75 11.90
N THR A 110 3.54 11.76 11.58
CA THR A 110 4.41 12.43 12.55
C THR A 110 3.61 13.03 13.71
N PHE A 111 2.46 13.63 13.40
CA PHE A 111 1.56 14.18 14.41
C PHE A 111 1.02 13.08 15.33
N PHE A 112 0.46 12.00 14.77
CA PHE A 112 -0.09 10.89 15.56
C PHE A 112 0.98 10.13 16.33
N LEU A 113 2.17 9.93 15.78
CA LEU A 113 3.30 9.34 16.51
C LEU A 113 3.60 10.16 17.76
N SER A 114 3.69 11.48 17.65
CA SER A 114 3.96 12.36 18.79
C SER A 114 2.84 12.28 19.85
N VAL A 115 1.59 12.29 19.42
CA VAL A 115 0.42 12.19 20.33
C VAL A 115 0.39 10.83 21.03
N ILE A 116 0.51 9.73 20.28
CA ILE A 116 0.45 8.37 20.83
C ILE A 116 1.63 8.15 21.78
N GLN A 117 2.82 8.62 21.43
CA GLN A 117 4.02 8.50 22.26
C GLN A 117 3.86 9.24 23.59
N GLN A 118 3.23 10.44 23.61
CA GLN A 118 2.92 11.16 24.83
C GLN A 118 1.87 10.45 25.68
N LEU A 119 0.83 9.89 25.06
CA LEU A 119 -0.24 9.14 25.74
C LEU A 119 0.25 7.81 26.31
N THR A 120 1.23 7.17 25.63
CA THR A 120 1.76 5.86 26.00
C THR A 120 3.04 5.95 26.82
N SER A 121 3.49 7.17 27.17
CA SER A 121 4.71 7.38 27.95
C SER A 121 4.63 6.63 29.30
N GLY A 122 5.48 5.58 29.45
CA GLY A 122 5.55 4.72 30.62
C GLY A 122 4.77 3.39 30.53
N VAL A 123 3.99 3.14 29.48
CA VAL A 123 3.28 1.86 29.28
C VAL A 123 3.92 1.10 28.13
N ALA A 124 4.82 0.17 28.43
CA ALA A 124 5.36 -0.76 27.43
C ALA A 124 4.45 -2.02 27.42
N LEU A 125 3.52 -2.07 26.44
CA LEU A 125 2.69 -3.25 26.25
C LEU A 125 3.53 -4.40 25.66
N LEU A 126 3.41 -5.58 26.24
CA LEU A 126 4.06 -6.82 25.78
C LEU A 126 5.61 -6.79 25.78
N LYS A 127 6.24 -6.00 26.68
CA LYS A 127 7.71 -5.95 26.79
C LYS A 127 8.33 -7.32 27.12
N ASP A 128 7.58 -8.16 27.85
CA ASP A 128 8.01 -9.52 28.22
C ASP A 128 7.75 -10.56 27.09
N GLN A 129 7.06 -10.16 26.03
CA GLN A 129 6.67 -11.02 24.90
C GLN A 129 6.98 -10.37 23.55
N PRO A 130 8.25 -10.20 23.18
CA PRO A 130 8.64 -9.48 21.98
C PRO A 130 8.12 -10.14 20.70
N PHE A 131 7.92 -11.45 20.68
CA PHE A 131 7.31 -12.16 19.55
C PHE A 131 5.87 -11.69 19.31
N MET A 132 5.04 -11.64 20.34
CA MET A 132 3.65 -11.19 20.24
C MET A 132 3.59 -9.70 19.85
N ALA A 133 4.45 -8.88 20.45
CA ALA A 133 4.56 -7.47 20.10
C ALA A 133 4.95 -7.27 18.63
N CYS A 134 5.88 -8.09 18.12
CA CYS A 134 6.28 -8.09 16.72
C CYS A 134 5.10 -8.43 15.79
N VAL A 135 4.38 -9.52 16.05
CA VAL A 135 3.25 -9.97 15.23
C VAL A 135 2.14 -8.93 15.19
N ILE A 136 1.70 -8.45 16.34
CA ILE A 136 0.63 -7.46 16.44
C ILE A 136 1.08 -6.12 15.84
N GLY A 137 2.23 -5.62 16.24
CA GLY A 137 2.75 -4.33 15.77
C GLY A 137 2.97 -4.30 14.26
N ALA A 138 3.58 -5.35 13.69
CA ALA A 138 3.79 -5.46 12.26
C ALA A 138 2.47 -5.58 11.48
N SER A 139 1.46 -6.27 12.03
CA SER A 139 0.13 -6.36 11.42
C SER A 139 -0.57 -5.00 11.36
N PHE A 140 -0.54 -4.23 12.45
CA PHE A 140 -1.08 -2.87 12.48
C PHE A 140 -0.33 -1.94 11.51
N CYS A 141 1.00 -2.01 11.49
CA CYS A 141 1.82 -1.23 10.57
C CYS A 141 1.52 -1.60 9.11
N GLY A 142 1.45 -2.89 8.79
CA GLY A 142 1.16 -3.36 7.44
C GLY A 142 -0.24 -2.98 6.99
N GLY A 143 -1.25 -3.16 7.85
CA GLY A 143 -2.62 -2.74 7.58
C GLY A 143 -2.72 -1.23 7.34
N GLY A 144 -2.07 -0.41 8.19
CA GLY A 144 -2.03 1.04 8.06
C GLY A 144 -1.42 1.51 6.73
N ILE A 145 -0.28 0.94 6.35
CA ILE A 145 0.36 1.21 5.05
C ILE A 145 -0.51 0.74 3.89
N GLY A 146 -1.10 -0.47 3.98
CA GLY A 146 -1.99 -1.01 2.95
C GLY A 146 -3.18 -0.11 2.67
N VAL A 147 -3.84 0.40 3.71
CA VAL A 147 -4.95 1.37 3.60
C VAL A 147 -4.48 2.67 2.93
N ALA A 148 -3.31 3.19 3.30
CA ALA A 148 -2.75 4.39 2.69
C ALA A 148 -2.43 4.21 1.20
N PHE A 149 -1.88 3.05 0.82
CA PHE A 149 -1.61 2.72 -0.59
C PHE A 149 -2.88 2.58 -1.44
N CYS A 150 -3.98 2.08 -0.86
CA CYS A 150 -5.27 2.05 -1.55
C CYS A 150 -5.78 3.46 -1.90
N ALA A 151 -5.41 4.46 -1.11
CA ALA A 151 -5.72 5.87 -1.37
C ALA A 151 -4.64 6.61 -2.18
N ASN A 152 -3.66 5.89 -2.75
CA ASN A 152 -2.49 6.45 -3.42
C ASN A 152 -1.66 7.40 -2.54
N GLY A 153 -1.60 7.14 -1.24
CA GLY A 153 -0.70 7.79 -0.28
C GLY A 153 0.45 6.85 0.12
N SER A 154 1.40 7.36 0.89
CA SER A 154 2.55 6.61 1.40
C SER A 154 3.02 7.21 2.72
N THR A 155 3.73 6.43 3.52
CA THR A 155 4.42 6.92 4.73
C THR A 155 5.74 7.65 4.41
N GLY A 156 6.11 7.73 3.12
CA GLY A 156 7.41 8.19 2.68
C GLY A 156 8.46 7.06 2.71
N GLY A 157 9.74 7.40 2.52
CA GLY A 157 10.82 6.44 2.61
C GLY A 157 10.82 5.37 1.50
N THR A 158 11.15 4.14 1.87
CA THR A 158 11.19 2.98 0.95
C THR A 158 9.86 2.66 0.30
N ASP A 159 8.75 3.08 0.88
CA ASP A 159 7.42 2.99 0.31
C ASP A 159 7.33 3.64 -1.09
N ILE A 160 8.05 4.77 -1.28
CA ILE A 160 8.13 5.46 -2.58
C ILE A 160 8.83 4.56 -3.60
N ILE A 161 9.91 3.88 -3.19
CA ILE A 161 10.65 2.95 -4.05
C ILE A 161 9.75 1.79 -4.46
N ALA A 162 9.01 1.22 -3.51
CA ALA A 162 8.07 0.12 -3.77
C ALA A 162 6.96 0.54 -4.76
N MET A 163 6.40 1.75 -4.62
CA MET A 163 5.41 2.28 -5.55
C MET A 163 5.98 2.53 -6.95
N ILE A 164 7.23 2.97 -7.05
CA ILE A 164 7.93 3.11 -8.34
C ILE A 164 8.12 1.70 -8.95
N LEU A 165 8.59 0.74 -8.15
CA LEU A 165 8.80 -0.64 -8.61
C LEU A 165 7.49 -1.25 -9.14
N LYS A 166 6.38 -1.10 -8.41
CA LYS A 166 5.05 -1.52 -8.85
C LYS A 166 4.64 -0.89 -10.18
N ARG A 167 4.97 0.38 -10.41
CA ARG A 167 4.60 1.06 -11.65
C ARG A 167 5.28 0.48 -12.89
N TYR A 168 6.52 0.02 -12.74
CA TYR A 168 7.34 -0.52 -13.85
C TYR A 168 7.41 -2.04 -13.87
N SER A 169 6.84 -2.72 -12.88
CA SER A 169 6.85 -4.16 -12.75
C SER A 169 5.49 -4.67 -12.29
N SER A 170 5.22 -5.96 -12.49
CA SER A 170 4.01 -6.64 -12.02
C SER A 170 4.11 -7.12 -10.55
N PHE A 171 5.12 -6.69 -9.81
CA PHE A 171 5.26 -7.05 -8.40
C PHE A 171 4.16 -6.43 -7.53
N ASP A 172 3.71 -7.18 -6.52
CA ASP A 172 2.87 -6.68 -5.46
C ASP A 172 3.64 -5.68 -4.60
N ILE A 173 2.96 -4.71 -4.00
CA ILE A 173 3.62 -3.62 -3.25
C ILE A 173 4.35 -4.17 -2.03
N GLY A 174 3.72 -5.10 -1.30
CA GLY A 174 4.34 -5.70 -0.12
C GLY A 174 5.60 -6.50 -0.47
N LYS A 175 5.57 -7.26 -1.56
CA LYS A 175 6.76 -7.97 -2.05
C LYS A 175 7.88 -7.00 -2.46
N ALA A 176 7.54 -5.89 -3.12
CA ALA A 176 8.52 -4.87 -3.48
C ALA A 176 9.15 -4.21 -2.22
N LEU A 177 8.33 -3.91 -1.20
CA LEU A 177 8.80 -3.43 0.10
C LEU A 177 9.69 -4.45 0.80
N LEU A 178 9.26 -5.72 0.82
CA LEU A 178 10.06 -6.78 1.42
C LEU A 178 11.45 -6.87 0.78
N MET A 179 11.54 -6.81 -0.54
CA MET A 179 12.82 -6.88 -1.26
C MET A 179 13.74 -5.69 -0.93
N THR A 180 13.20 -4.47 -0.87
CA THR A 180 14.00 -3.29 -0.53
C THR A 180 14.43 -3.28 0.93
N ASP A 181 13.54 -3.66 1.83
CA ASP A 181 13.78 -3.58 3.27
C ASP A 181 14.58 -4.77 3.82
N ILE A 182 14.54 -5.95 3.17
CA ILE A 182 15.42 -7.08 3.49
C ILE A 182 16.89 -6.68 3.39
N MET A 183 17.29 -6.00 2.32
CA MET A 183 18.68 -5.59 2.15
C MET A 183 19.13 -4.67 3.29
N ILE A 184 18.26 -3.76 3.71
CA ILE A 184 18.50 -2.83 4.81
C ILE A 184 18.57 -3.57 6.15
N THR A 185 17.63 -4.51 6.37
CA THR A 185 17.57 -5.29 7.61
C THR A 185 18.77 -6.22 7.75
N VAL A 186 19.19 -6.88 6.68
CA VAL A 186 20.41 -7.70 6.67
C VAL A 186 21.64 -6.86 6.96
N ALA A 187 21.78 -5.68 6.34
CA ALA A 187 22.86 -4.76 6.68
C ALA A 187 22.80 -4.31 8.15
N GLY A 188 21.59 -4.09 8.68
CA GLY A 188 21.38 -3.77 10.09
C GLY A 188 21.77 -4.89 11.04
N CYS A 189 21.60 -6.17 10.68
CA CYS A 189 22.00 -7.30 11.51
C CYS A 189 23.52 -7.35 11.79
N PHE A 190 24.33 -6.78 10.92
CA PHE A 190 25.78 -6.65 11.15
C PHE A 190 26.14 -5.51 12.10
N VAL A 191 25.23 -4.59 12.33
CA VAL A 191 25.43 -3.39 13.17
C VAL A 191 24.74 -3.55 14.52
N PHE A 192 23.59 -4.22 14.56
CA PHE A 192 22.77 -4.43 15.76
C PHE A 192 22.85 -5.88 16.24
N ASP A 193 22.21 -6.16 17.39
CA ASP A 193 22.16 -7.51 17.95
C ASP A 193 21.35 -8.47 17.05
N ILE A 194 21.81 -9.73 16.96
CA ILE A 194 21.20 -10.77 16.12
C ILE A 194 19.73 -11.02 16.50
N LYS A 195 19.39 -10.97 17.79
CA LYS A 195 18.02 -11.13 18.28
C LYS A 195 17.09 -10.06 17.69
N THR A 196 17.48 -8.80 17.78
CA THR A 196 16.74 -7.66 17.24
C THR A 196 16.61 -7.77 15.71
N GLY A 197 17.68 -8.23 15.04
CA GLY A 197 17.66 -8.49 13.62
C GLY A 197 16.64 -9.54 13.20
N LEU A 198 16.56 -10.66 13.93
CA LEU A 198 15.59 -11.73 13.64
C LEU A 198 14.14 -11.28 13.84
N TYR A 199 13.83 -10.55 14.92
CA TYR A 199 12.49 -9.99 15.11
C TYR A 199 12.16 -8.93 14.05
N SER A 200 13.11 -8.12 13.65
CA SER A 200 12.94 -7.14 12.58
C SER A 200 12.66 -7.80 11.24
N PHE A 201 13.34 -8.89 10.91
CA PHE A 201 13.07 -9.69 9.72
C PHE A 201 11.67 -10.33 9.73
N LEU A 202 11.27 -10.89 10.88
CA LEU A 202 9.93 -11.45 11.08
C LEU A 202 8.86 -10.35 10.92
N GLY A 203 9.05 -9.21 11.57
CA GLY A 203 8.14 -8.07 11.48
C GLY A 203 7.99 -7.52 10.06
N LEU A 204 9.10 -7.46 9.31
CA LEU A 204 9.11 -7.11 7.89
C LEU A 204 8.27 -8.06 7.05
N THR A 205 8.42 -9.36 7.25
CA THR A 205 7.69 -10.38 6.52
C THR A 205 6.18 -10.29 6.78
N ILE A 206 5.80 -10.15 8.06
CA ILE A 206 4.39 -10.00 8.47
C ILE A 206 3.80 -8.70 7.89
N ARG A 207 4.55 -7.58 7.99
CA ARG A 207 4.12 -6.29 7.44
C ARG A 207 3.87 -6.37 5.95
N SER A 208 4.80 -6.97 5.19
CA SER A 208 4.68 -7.16 3.75
C SER A 208 3.43 -7.96 3.37
N PHE A 209 3.23 -9.10 4.03
CA PHE A 209 2.06 -9.94 3.82
C PHE A 209 0.75 -9.20 4.12
N MET A 210 0.71 -8.44 5.21
CA MET A 210 -0.46 -7.64 5.56
C MET A 210 -0.74 -6.55 4.55
N ILE A 211 0.28 -5.86 4.02
CA ILE A 211 0.11 -4.84 2.99
C ILE A 211 -0.58 -5.42 1.76
N ASP A 212 -0.09 -6.55 1.24
CA ASP A 212 -0.65 -7.17 0.04
C ASP A 212 -2.09 -7.64 0.27
N ASN A 213 -2.36 -8.30 1.42
CA ASN A 213 -3.72 -8.72 1.77
C ASN A 213 -4.71 -7.55 1.89
N PHE A 214 -4.29 -6.42 2.48
CA PHE A 214 -5.15 -5.23 2.56
C PHE A 214 -5.40 -4.64 1.18
N ILE A 215 -4.38 -4.51 0.35
CA ILE A 215 -4.53 -3.96 -1.00
C ILE A 215 -5.42 -4.86 -1.86
N GLU A 216 -5.22 -6.17 -1.82
CA GLU A 216 -6.07 -7.13 -2.53
C GLU A 216 -7.49 -7.08 -2.01
N GLY A 217 -7.71 -7.07 -0.70
CA GLY A 217 -9.03 -7.01 -0.08
C GLY A 217 -9.84 -5.75 -0.47
N PHE A 218 -9.18 -4.60 -0.61
CA PHE A 218 -9.85 -3.37 -1.07
C PHE A 218 -10.08 -3.33 -2.57
N ASN A 219 -9.29 -4.05 -3.37
CA ASN A 219 -9.35 -4.07 -4.83
C ASN A 219 -10.06 -5.31 -5.38
N LEU A 220 -10.79 -6.05 -4.56
CA LEU A 220 -11.56 -7.21 -5.00
C LEU A 220 -12.56 -6.83 -6.08
N SER A 221 -12.19 -7.07 -7.32
CA SER A 221 -13.11 -7.04 -8.45
C SER A 221 -13.86 -8.37 -8.50
N LYS A 222 -15.19 -8.31 -8.48
CA LYS A 222 -16.01 -9.51 -8.68
C LYS A 222 -16.10 -9.80 -10.16
N TYR A 223 -15.69 -10.99 -10.54
CA TYR A 223 -15.84 -11.52 -11.87
C TYR A 223 -17.02 -12.50 -11.89
N PHE A 224 -17.97 -12.27 -12.77
CA PHE A 224 -19.13 -13.14 -12.93
C PHE A 224 -19.03 -13.81 -14.31
N ASN A 225 -18.97 -15.13 -14.32
CA ASN A 225 -19.23 -15.93 -15.51
C ASN A 225 -20.71 -16.30 -15.51
N VAL A 226 -21.42 -15.87 -16.53
CA VAL A 226 -22.81 -16.24 -16.76
C VAL A 226 -22.85 -17.07 -18.02
N VAL A 227 -23.29 -18.32 -17.91
CA VAL A 227 -23.50 -19.20 -19.04
C VAL A 227 -24.99 -19.17 -19.33
N CYS A 228 -25.38 -18.76 -20.54
CA CYS A 228 -26.76 -18.60 -20.95
C CYS A 228 -26.89 -18.79 -22.46
N ASP A 229 -28.06 -19.20 -22.90
CA ASP A 229 -28.37 -19.41 -24.32
C ASP A 229 -28.67 -18.09 -25.03
N GLU A 230 -29.33 -17.17 -24.33
CA GLU A 230 -29.73 -15.88 -24.84
C GLU A 230 -29.01 -14.76 -24.07
N PRO A 231 -27.83 -14.32 -24.53
CA PRO A 231 -27.06 -13.27 -23.85
C PRO A 231 -27.66 -11.88 -24.02
N GLU A 232 -28.44 -11.63 -25.07
CA GLU A 232 -28.94 -10.29 -25.41
C GLU A 232 -29.79 -9.63 -24.31
N PRO A 233 -30.78 -10.30 -23.67
CA PRO A 233 -31.58 -9.69 -22.61
C PRO A 233 -30.72 -9.32 -21.41
N ILE A 234 -29.73 -10.16 -21.06
CA ILE A 234 -28.83 -9.93 -19.93
C ILE A 234 -27.90 -8.77 -20.25
N CYS A 235 -27.35 -8.72 -21.46
CA CYS A 235 -26.47 -7.61 -21.89
C CYS A 235 -27.24 -6.29 -21.92
N ASN A 236 -28.45 -6.27 -22.41
CA ASN A 236 -29.29 -5.06 -22.43
C ASN A 236 -29.56 -4.55 -21.00
N TYR A 237 -29.90 -5.43 -20.07
CA TYR A 237 -30.09 -5.05 -18.66
C TYR A 237 -28.83 -4.50 -18.03
N LEU A 238 -27.68 -5.16 -18.25
CA LEU A 238 -26.39 -4.71 -17.72
C LEU A 238 -25.97 -3.33 -18.26
N VAL A 239 -26.18 -3.09 -19.55
CA VAL A 239 -25.81 -1.83 -20.21
C VAL A 239 -26.75 -0.70 -19.83
N HIS A 240 -28.08 -0.92 -19.90
CA HIS A 240 -29.07 0.16 -19.74
C HIS A 240 -29.45 0.43 -18.30
N GLU A 241 -29.57 -0.61 -17.45
CA GLU A 241 -29.99 -0.45 -16.07
C GLU A 241 -28.80 -0.31 -15.10
N LEU A 242 -27.76 -1.13 -15.30
CA LEU A 242 -26.61 -1.13 -14.37
C LEU A 242 -25.44 -0.25 -14.84
N ASN A 243 -25.49 0.30 -16.06
CA ASN A 243 -24.38 1.06 -16.67
C ASN A 243 -23.05 0.29 -16.60
N ARG A 244 -23.07 -1.02 -16.88
CA ARG A 244 -21.90 -1.90 -16.88
C ARG A 244 -21.73 -2.54 -18.24
N SER A 245 -20.48 -2.76 -18.65
CA SER A 245 -20.17 -3.52 -19.87
C SER A 245 -20.17 -5.02 -19.58
N ALA A 246 -20.56 -5.80 -20.58
CA ALA A 246 -20.44 -7.26 -20.61
C ALA A 246 -19.65 -7.69 -21.84
N THR A 247 -18.87 -8.75 -21.71
CA THR A 247 -18.19 -9.37 -22.85
C THR A 247 -18.85 -10.70 -23.13
N VAL A 248 -19.38 -10.87 -24.33
CA VAL A 248 -19.98 -12.12 -24.77
C VAL A 248 -18.91 -12.94 -25.48
N VAL A 249 -18.69 -14.16 -25.00
CA VAL A 249 -17.75 -15.11 -25.60
C VAL A 249 -18.54 -16.33 -26.03
N ARG A 250 -18.42 -16.73 -27.31
CA ARG A 250 -18.97 -18.00 -27.79
C ARG A 250 -18.01 -19.12 -27.38
N ALA A 251 -18.55 -20.09 -26.66
CA ALA A 251 -17.80 -21.27 -26.24
C ALA A 251 -18.43 -22.53 -26.89
N GLN A 252 -17.58 -23.51 -27.17
CA GLN A 252 -17.97 -24.81 -27.68
C GLN A 252 -17.59 -25.88 -26.69
N GLY A 253 -18.50 -26.80 -26.37
CA GLY A 253 -18.20 -27.93 -25.50
C GLY A 253 -17.16 -28.85 -26.10
N ALA A 254 -16.13 -29.21 -25.31
CA ALA A 254 -15.07 -30.08 -25.79
C ALA A 254 -15.53 -31.52 -26.07
N TYR A 255 -16.61 -31.97 -25.41
CA TYR A 255 -17.16 -33.31 -25.56
C TYR A 255 -18.29 -33.37 -26.60
N ILE A 256 -19.12 -32.34 -26.67
CA ILE A 256 -20.23 -32.22 -27.63
C ILE A 256 -19.87 -31.08 -28.57
N HIS A 257 -19.61 -31.40 -29.85
CA HIS A 257 -19.23 -30.42 -30.88
C HIS A 257 -20.42 -29.54 -31.34
N ASN A 258 -21.61 -29.76 -30.82
CA ASN A 258 -22.77 -28.93 -31.05
C ASN A 258 -22.81 -27.79 -30.05
N LEU A 259 -23.27 -26.62 -30.49
CA LEU A 259 -23.51 -25.43 -29.63
C LEU A 259 -24.76 -25.70 -28.74
N GLU A 260 -24.79 -26.85 -28.06
CA GLU A 260 -25.84 -27.10 -27.08
C GLU A 260 -25.56 -26.40 -25.78
N PRO A 261 -26.59 -25.88 -25.09
CA PRO A 261 -26.41 -25.20 -23.81
C PRO A 261 -25.76 -26.12 -22.81
N PHE A 262 -24.73 -25.60 -22.11
CA PHE A 262 -24.00 -26.33 -21.08
C PHE A 262 -24.91 -26.98 -20.02
N TRP A 263 -26.04 -26.35 -19.74
CA TRP A 263 -27.02 -26.79 -18.75
C TRP A 263 -27.84 -28.03 -19.18
N ASP A 264 -28.13 -28.20 -20.47
CA ASP A 264 -28.92 -29.34 -20.95
C ASP A 264 -28.16 -30.66 -20.75
N HIS A 265 -26.84 -30.62 -20.78
CA HIS A 265 -26.01 -31.80 -20.55
C HIS A 265 -25.91 -32.20 -19.07
N TYR A 266 -25.81 -31.21 -18.14
CA TYR A 266 -25.75 -31.47 -16.70
C TYR A 266 -27.08 -32.00 -16.14
N TRP A 267 -28.19 -31.45 -16.59
CA TRP A 267 -29.52 -31.86 -16.11
C TRP A 267 -30.01 -33.17 -16.73
N LYS A 268 -29.66 -33.50 -17.99
CA LYS A 268 -30.05 -34.74 -18.62
C LYS A 268 -29.35 -35.98 -18.05
N ASN A 269 -28.14 -35.83 -17.48
CA ASN A 269 -27.36 -36.97 -16.96
C ASN A 269 -27.45 -37.13 -15.44
N GLY A 270 -28.17 -36.29 -14.71
CA GLY A 270 -28.41 -36.45 -13.27
C GLY A 270 -27.16 -36.40 -12.40
N GLU A 271 -26.06 -35.90 -12.91
CA GLU A 271 -24.80 -35.71 -12.17
C GLU A 271 -24.73 -34.25 -11.66
N ALA A 272 -25.20 -34.06 -10.42
CA ALA A 272 -25.02 -32.83 -9.66
C ALA A 272 -23.93 -33.04 -8.62
#